data_660578a2b87b1720453d45ce96552e80
#
_entry.id   660578a2b87b1720453d45ce96552e80
#
_cell.length_a   1.000
_cell.length_b   1.000
_cell.length_c   1.000
_cell.angle_alpha   90.00
_cell.angle_beta   90.00
_cell.angle_gamma   90.00
#
_symmetry.space_group_name_H-M   'P 1'
#
loop_
_entity.id
_entity.type
_entity.pdbx_description
1 polymer ?
#
loop_
_entity_poly.entity_id
_entity_poly.type
_entity_poly.pdbx_seq_one_letter_code
_entity_poly.pdbx_strand_id
1 'polypeptide(L)'
;MNSTQFTSTKFTSNLILVTGPSRSGKSEWAETLAMQTGKSVVYVATATINPDDPEWLARIEKHQQRRPSSWTTLLVPLDLPATITKYSDINHCLLVDSLGTWVANCLEQDDTVWQQTLQSLWNSLTQVKGSVIFVAEEAGWGVVPAYPMGRAFRDRLGNVVRYLGHLANPVYLVTGGHVLNLSTLGQPLPYNGTVGESPQT
;
A
#
# COMPACT_ATOMS: atom_id res chain seq x y z
N MET A 1 -4.47 -15.68 -37.55
CA MET A 1 -4.15 -15.82 -36.10
C MET A 1 -3.25 -14.66 -35.73
N ASN A 2 -3.83 -13.54 -35.31
CA ASN A 2 -3.08 -12.34 -34.93
C ASN A 2 -2.78 -12.40 -33.45
N SER A 3 -1.51 -12.65 -33.12
CA SER A 3 -1.00 -12.50 -31.76
C SER A 3 -0.87 -11.02 -31.45
N THR A 4 -1.83 -10.50 -30.71
CA THR A 4 -1.74 -9.15 -30.15
C THR A 4 -0.61 -9.15 -29.12
N GLN A 5 0.51 -8.58 -29.46
CA GLN A 5 1.59 -8.28 -28.53
C GLN A 5 1.08 -7.25 -27.51
N PHE A 6 0.87 -7.70 -26.29
CA PHE A 6 0.72 -6.78 -25.16
C PHE A 6 2.06 -6.09 -24.92
N THR A 7 2.12 -4.82 -25.29
CA THR A 7 3.21 -3.94 -24.89
C THR A 7 3.17 -3.79 -23.39
N SER A 8 4.02 -4.55 -22.70
CA SER A 8 4.33 -4.34 -21.29
C SER A 8 4.85 -2.91 -21.15
N THR A 9 4.02 -2.01 -20.66
CA THR A 9 4.45 -0.71 -20.20
C THR A 9 5.38 -0.98 -19.02
N LYS A 10 6.69 -0.97 -19.26
CA LYS A 10 7.70 -1.01 -18.20
C LYS A 10 7.49 0.24 -17.35
N PHE A 11 6.71 0.12 -16.29
CA PHE A 11 6.81 1.04 -15.17
C PHE A 11 8.23 0.89 -14.64
N THR A 12 9.06 1.91 -14.83
CA THR A 12 10.36 1.99 -14.14
C THR A 12 10.03 2.08 -12.67
N SER A 13 10.22 0.98 -11.94
CA SER A 13 9.57 0.72 -10.67
C SER A 13 10.18 1.54 -9.55
N ASN A 14 9.61 2.71 -9.35
CA ASN A 14 9.78 3.48 -8.11
C ASN A 14 8.75 3.05 -7.03
N LEU A 15 8.02 1.97 -7.29
CA LEU A 15 7.03 1.41 -6.37
C LEU A 15 7.61 0.21 -5.63
N ILE A 16 7.51 0.24 -4.31
CA ILE A 16 7.91 -0.83 -3.41
C ILE A 16 6.67 -1.24 -2.61
N LEU A 17 6.44 -2.54 -2.50
CA LEU A 17 5.41 -3.08 -1.62
C LEU A 17 6.06 -3.88 -0.50
N VAL A 18 5.69 -3.56 0.75
CA VAL A 18 6.11 -4.30 1.94
C VAL A 18 4.87 -4.88 2.60
N THR A 19 4.76 -6.20 2.59
CA THR A 19 3.60 -6.90 3.14
C THR A 19 3.99 -7.81 4.31
N GLY A 20 3.02 -8.21 5.11
CA GLY A 20 3.22 -9.13 6.23
C GLY A 20 2.12 -9.07 7.28
N PRO A 21 2.08 -10.06 8.19
CA PRO A 21 1.07 -10.10 9.25
C PRO A 21 1.25 -8.96 10.27
N SER A 22 0.30 -8.82 11.17
CA SER A 22 0.41 -7.84 12.26
C SER A 22 1.67 -8.08 13.09
N ARG A 23 2.34 -6.99 13.51
CA ARG A 23 3.56 -7.02 14.34
C ARG A 23 4.76 -7.77 13.72
N SER A 24 4.80 -7.91 12.40
CA SER A 24 5.89 -8.58 11.68
C SER A 24 7.18 -7.75 11.56
N GLY A 25 7.14 -6.43 11.79
CA GLY A 25 8.24 -5.51 11.52
C GLY A 25 8.18 -4.84 10.14
N LYS A 26 7.09 -5.04 9.38
CA LYS A 26 6.94 -4.49 8.02
C LYS A 26 7.09 -2.96 7.95
N SER A 27 6.53 -2.21 8.93
CA SER A 27 6.71 -0.75 8.98
C SER A 27 8.18 -0.37 9.22
N GLU A 28 8.88 -1.09 10.09
CA GLU A 28 10.31 -0.85 10.38
C GLU A 28 11.17 -1.10 9.14
N TRP A 29 10.86 -2.15 8.39
CA TRP A 29 11.54 -2.41 7.13
C TRP A 29 11.25 -1.34 6.08
N ALA A 30 10.00 -0.90 5.96
CA ALA A 30 9.62 0.16 5.04
C ALA A 30 10.26 1.51 5.41
N GLU A 31 10.38 1.84 6.70
CA GLU A 31 11.11 3.00 7.21
C GLU A 31 12.60 2.91 6.82
N THR A 32 13.21 1.73 6.95
CA THR A 32 14.60 1.49 6.54
C THR A 32 14.79 1.73 5.04
N LEU A 33 13.89 1.21 4.21
CA LEU A 33 13.93 1.43 2.76
C LEU A 33 13.77 2.91 2.40
N ALA A 34 12.85 3.62 3.07
CA ALA A 34 12.65 5.05 2.85
C ALA A 34 13.91 5.87 3.15
N MET A 35 14.60 5.57 4.26
CA MET A 35 15.88 6.19 4.61
C MET A 35 16.95 5.94 3.55
N GLN A 36 17.01 4.73 3.00
CA GLN A 36 17.99 4.35 1.98
C GLN A 36 17.80 5.06 0.64
N THR A 37 16.62 5.66 0.37
CA THR A 37 16.40 6.41 -0.87
C THR A 37 17.22 7.69 -0.97
N GLY A 38 17.65 8.25 0.16
CA GLY A 38 18.32 9.56 0.23
C GLY A 38 17.42 10.74 -0.16
N LYS A 39 16.11 10.52 -0.32
CA LYS A 39 15.11 11.53 -0.72
C LYS A 39 14.44 12.17 0.50
N SER A 40 13.72 13.27 0.25
CA SER A 40 12.82 13.86 1.24
C SER A 40 11.66 12.91 1.51
N VAL A 41 11.60 12.33 2.71
CA VAL A 41 10.57 11.35 3.05
C VAL A 41 9.31 12.06 3.54
N VAL A 42 8.19 11.70 2.91
CA VAL A 42 6.83 12.07 3.34
C VAL A 42 6.15 10.81 3.85
N TYR A 43 5.99 10.72 5.16
CA TYR A 43 5.26 9.65 5.80
C TYR A 43 3.76 9.94 5.76
N VAL A 44 3.02 9.10 5.08
CA VAL A 44 1.57 9.18 4.89
C VAL A 44 0.90 8.22 5.87
N ALA A 45 0.46 8.74 7.01
CA ALA A 45 -0.31 8.01 7.99
C ALA A 45 -1.78 7.97 7.58
N THR A 46 -2.30 6.78 7.37
CA THR A 46 -3.70 6.58 6.94
C THR A 46 -4.65 6.34 8.11
N ALA A 47 -4.12 6.22 9.32
CA ALA A 47 -4.92 6.00 10.51
C ALA A 47 -5.80 7.21 10.84
N THR A 48 -7.06 6.95 11.20
CA THR A 48 -7.91 7.93 11.86
C THR A 48 -7.54 7.99 13.34
N ILE A 49 -7.41 9.20 13.88
CA ILE A 49 -7.12 9.37 15.30
C ILE A 49 -8.45 9.29 16.06
N ASN A 50 -8.59 8.26 16.91
CA ASN A 50 -9.66 8.19 17.87
C ASN A 50 -9.11 8.59 19.25
N PRO A 51 -9.49 9.77 19.80
CA PRO A 51 -8.97 10.22 21.10
C PRO A 51 -9.44 9.36 22.27
N ASP A 52 -10.50 8.58 22.08
CA ASP A 52 -11.09 7.73 23.13
C ASP A 52 -10.47 6.32 23.18
N ASP A 53 -9.47 6.03 22.31
CA ASP A 53 -8.75 4.76 22.27
C ASP A 53 -7.28 4.93 22.70
N PRO A 54 -6.95 4.79 24.00
CA PRO A 54 -5.58 4.98 24.51
C PRO A 54 -4.57 3.99 23.95
N GLU A 55 -4.99 2.74 23.65
CA GLU A 55 -4.09 1.74 23.07
C GLU A 55 -3.68 2.16 21.64
N TRP A 56 -4.65 2.63 20.88
CA TRP A 56 -4.43 3.12 19.52
C TRP A 56 -3.53 4.36 19.50
N LEU A 57 -3.77 5.31 20.41
CA LEU A 57 -2.94 6.50 20.55
C LEU A 57 -1.49 6.15 20.91
N ALA A 58 -1.29 5.27 21.90
CA ALA A 58 0.05 4.81 22.30
C ALA A 58 0.79 4.12 21.13
N ARG A 59 0.06 3.39 20.29
CA ARG A 59 0.61 2.76 19.08
C ARG A 59 1.04 3.81 18.06
N ILE A 60 0.21 4.83 17.80
CA ILE A 60 0.55 5.94 16.90
C ILE A 60 1.79 6.67 17.43
N GLU A 61 1.84 7.01 18.72
CA GLU A 61 2.96 7.69 19.34
C GLU A 61 4.27 6.89 19.21
N LYS A 62 4.24 5.59 19.49
CA LYS A 62 5.39 4.71 19.31
C LYS A 62 5.92 4.72 17.86
N HIS A 63 5.01 4.75 16.89
CA HIS A 63 5.39 4.87 15.48
C HIS A 63 5.98 6.26 15.15
N GLN A 64 5.48 7.33 15.80
CA GLN A 64 6.01 8.67 15.59
C GLN A 64 7.42 8.83 16.17
N GLN A 65 7.69 8.27 17.35
CA GLN A 65 8.99 8.39 18.04
C GLN A 65 10.15 7.72 17.28
N ARG A 66 9.87 6.74 16.41
CA ARG A 66 10.91 6.07 15.60
C ARG A 66 11.34 6.87 14.38
N ARG A 67 10.51 7.84 13.95
CA ARG A 67 10.76 8.58 12.71
C ARG A 67 11.77 9.68 12.92
N PRO A 68 12.71 9.89 11.99
CA PRO A 68 13.57 11.06 12.02
C PRO A 68 12.75 12.35 12.00
N SER A 69 13.19 13.35 12.75
CA SER A 69 12.53 14.68 12.79
C SER A 69 12.57 15.43 11.44
N SER A 70 13.43 14.97 10.52
CA SER A 70 13.50 15.50 9.15
C SER A 70 12.37 15.01 8.24
N TRP A 71 11.58 14.02 8.66
CA TRP A 71 10.46 13.50 7.88
C TRP A 71 9.22 14.37 8.03
N THR A 72 8.53 14.60 6.92
CA THR A 72 7.19 15.21 6.96
C THR A 72 6.16 14.13 7.22
N THR A 73 5.31 14.29 8.26
CA THR A 73 4.19 13.37 8.51
C THR A 73 2.89 14.02 8.10
N LEU A 74 2.10 13.33 7.28
CA LEU A 74 0.77 13.73 6.85
C LEU A 74 -0.27 12.73 7.35
N LEU A 75 -1.39 13.22 7.86
CA LEU A 75 -2.57 12.41 8.17
C LEU A 75 -3.49 12.40 6.95
N VAL A 76 -3.65 11.25 6.32
CA VAL A 76 -4.38 11.08 5.07
C VAL A 76 -5.29 9.86 5.16
N PRO A 77 -6.37 9.93 5.90
CA PRO A 77 -7.24 8.77 6.09
C PRO A 77 -7.97 8.33 4.80
N LEU A 78 -8.26 9.25 3.89
CA LEU A 78 -9.06 8.97 2.68
C LEU A 78 -8.37 9.38 1.39
N ASP A 79 -7.86 10.60 1.30
CA ASP A 79 -7.43 11.21 0.02
C ASP A 79 -5.99 10.85 -0.36
N LEU A 80 -5.72 9.54 -0.38
CA LEU A 80 -4.41 8.99 -0.74
C LEU A 80 -4.01 9.31 -2.20
N PRO A 81 -4.91 9.19 -3.21
CA PRO A 81 -4.55 9.50 -4.60
C PRO A 81 -4.06 10.93 -4.81
N ALA A 82 -4.76 11.93 -4.26
CA ALA A 82 -4.34 13.33 -4.38
C ALA A 82 -3.02 13.60 -3.66
N THR A 83 -2.79 12.95 -2.52
CA THR A 83 -1.52 13.05 -1.80
C THR A 83 -0.37 12.48 -2.62
N ILE A 84 -0.54 11.32 -3.27
CA ILE A 84 0.46 10.73 -4.16
C ILE A 84 0.76 11.69 -5.31
N THR A 85 -0.27 12.24 -5.96
CA THR A 85 -0.10 13.21 -7.06
C THR A 85 0.68 14.44 -6.61
N LYS A 86 0.37 14.98 -5.44
CA LYS A 86 1.01 16.19 -4.89
C LYS A 86 2.51 16.01 -4.63
N TYR A 87 2.94 14.84 -4.22
CA TYR A 87 4.34 14.52 -3.87
C TYR A 87 5.00 13.57 -4.88
N SER A 88 4.54 13.60 -6.14
CA SER A 88 4.99 12.69 -7.20
C SER A 88 6.37 13.01 -7.79
N ASP A 89 7.01 14.14 -7.40
CA ASP A 89 8.29 14.56 -7.97
C ASP A 89 9.47 13.66 -7.55
N ILE A 90 10.58 13.77 -8.29
CA ILE A 90 11.73 12.86 -8.15
C ILE A 90 12.45 12.95 -6.81
N ASN A 91 12.30 14.06 -6.08
CA ASN A 91 13.02 14.31 -4.84
C ASN A 91 12.30 13.73 -3.62
N HIS A 92 11.05 13.26 -3.78
CA HIS A 92 10.26 12.72 -2.70
C HIS A 92 10.25 11.18 -2.67
N CYS A 93 10.19 10.66 -1.46
CA CYS A 93 9.82 9.28 -1.15
C CYS A 93 8.57 9.30 -0.27
N LEU A 94 7.44 8.83 -0.81
CA LEU A 94 6.24 8.62 0.00
C LEU A 94 6.31 7.25 0.66
N LEU A 95 6.07 7.22 1.96
CA LEU A 95 5.90 5.99 2.74
C LEU A 95 4.46 5.95 3.27
N VAL A 96 3.64 5.11 2.67
CA VAL A 96 2.22 4.94 3.02
C VAL A 96 2.08 3.81 4.05
N ASP A 97 1.69 4.15 5.27
CA ASP A 97 1.51 3.18 6.38
C ASP A 97 0.15 3.40 7.06
N SER A 98 -0.88 2.61 6.73
CA SER A 98 -0.85 1.43 5.88
C SER A 98 -2.04 1.39 4.91
N LEU A 99 -1.95 0.51 3.91
CA LEU A 99 -3.07 0.24 2.99
C LEU A 99 -4.26 -0.40 3.70
N GLY A 100 -4.01 -1.25 4.71
CA GLY A 100 -5.10 -1.86 5.46
C GLY A 100 -5.95 -0.82 6.18
N THR A 101 -5.31 0.15 6.84
CA THR A 101 -6.03 1.23 7.51
C THR A 101 -6.76 2.13 6.50
N TRP A 102 -6.13 2.43 5.35
CA TRP A 102 -6.77 3.21 4.29
C TRP A 102 -8.01 2.49 3.72
N VAL A 103 -7.91 1.19 3.42
CA VAL A 103 -9.05 0.38 2.94
C VAL A 103 -10.15 0.33 4.00
N ALA A 104 -9.80 0.21 5.29
CA ALA A 104 -10.76 0.21 6.37
C ALA A 104 -11.58 1.52 6.42
N ASN A 105 -10.93 2.66 6.21
CA ASN A 105 -11.60 3.96 6.16
C ASN A 105 -12.52 4.12 4.93
N CYS A 106 -12.29 3.33 3.87
CA CYS A 106 -13.09 3.35 2.65
C CYS A 106 -14.20 2.29 2.63
N LEU A 107 -14.42 1.52 3.70
CA LEU A 107 -15.36 0.38 3.70
C LEU A 107 -16.82 0.78 3.52
N GLU A 108 -17.20 1.99 3.92
CA GLU A 108 -18.56 2.51 3.75
C GLU A 108 -18.87 2.95 2.31
N GLN A 109 -17.85 3.04 1.44
CA GLN A 109 -18.05 3.33 0.03
C GLN A 109 -18.77 2.15 -0.64
N ASP A 110 -19.81 2.47 -1.44
CA ASP A 110 -20.39 1.47 -2.34
C ASP A 110 -19.39 1.04 -3.43
N ASP A 111 -19.74 0.01 -4.19
CA ASP A 111 -18.82 -0.56 -5.17
C ASP A 111 -18.44 0.43 -6.27
N THR A 112 -19.37 1.31 -6.69
CA THR A 112 -19.11 2.32 -7.72
C THR A 112 -18.10 3.36 -7.24
N VAL A 113 -18.31 3.91 -6.05
CA VAL A 113 -17.39 4.88 -5.43
C VAL A 113 -16.04 4.23 -5.14
N TRP A 114 -16.03 2.99 -4.65
CA TRP A 114 -14.80 2.23 -4.43
C TRP A 114 -13.99 2.05 -5.71
N GLN A 115 -14.62 1.67 -6.82
CA GLN A 115 -13.94 1.53 -8.12
C GLN A 115 -13.37 2.87 -8.61
N GLN A 116 -14.09 3.99 -8.43
CA GLN A 116 -13.58 5.31 -8.76
C GLN A 116 -12.37 5.70 -7.90
N THR A 117 -12.40 5.35 -6.60
CA THR A 117 -11.29 5.56 -5.66
C THR A 117 -10.05 4.78 -6.12
N LEU A 118 -10.21 3.51 -6.49
CA LEU A 118 -9.14 2.69 -7.03
C LEU A 118 -8.59 3.25 -8.35
N GLN A 119 -9.45 3.64 -9.27
CA GLN A 119 -9.01 4.21 -10.55
C GLN A 119 -8.20 5.50 -10.32
N SER A 120 -8.62 6.33 -9.36
CA SER A 120 -7.87 7.53 -8.97
C SER A 120 -6.50 7.18 -8.39
N LEU A 121 -6.42 6.13 -7.56
CA LEU A 121 -5.15 5.63 -7.03
C LEU A 121 -4.23 5.15 -8.16
N TRP A 122 -4.73 4.34 -9.08
CA TRP A 122 -3.94 3.84 -10.19
C TRP A 122 -3.44 4.98 -11.10
N ASN A 123 -4.29 5.94 -11.41
CA ASN A 123 -3.91 7.10 -12.20
C ASN A 123 -2.82 7.94 -11.51
N SER A 124 -2.89 8.11 -10.19
CA SER A 124 -1.87 8.84 -9.45
C SER A 124 -0.49 8.16 -9.53
N LEU A 125 -0.46 6.82 -9.49
CA LEU A 125 0.79 6.05 -9.57
C LEU A 125 1.48 6.15 -10.93
N THR A 126 0.74 6.35 -12.02
CA THR A 126 1.35 6.52 -13.36
C THR A 126 2.18 7.79 -13.49
N GLN A 127 1.97 8.77 -12.62
CA GLN A 127 2.64 10.07 -12.66
C GLN A 127 3.83 10.18 -11.70
N VAL A 128 4.07 9.15 -10.87
CA VAL A 128 5.13 9.16 -9.87
C VAL A 128 6.50 9.12 -10.53
N LYS A 129 7.31 10.14 -10.27
CA LYS A 129 8.72 10.23 -10.65
C LYS A 129 9.65 9.95 -9.47
N GLY A 130 9.16 10.15 -8.26
CA GLY A 130 9.83 9.87 -6.99
C GLY A 130 9.83 8.39 -6.63
N SER A 131 9.69 8.09 -5.35
CA SER A 131 9.52 6.71 -4.86
C SER A 131 8.26 6.62 -4.03
N VAL A 132 7.56 5.49 -4.12
CA VAL A 132 6.43 5.19 -3.24
C VAL A 132 6.64 3.82 -2.62
N ILE A 133 6.58 3.76 -1.30
CA ILE A 133 6.65 2.54 -0.51
C ILE A 133 5.30 2.33 0.14
N PHE A 134 4.63 1.24 -0.17
CA PHE A 134 3.37 0.85 0.44
C PHE A 134 3.60 -0.21 1.51
N VAL A 135 3.02 0.00 2.69
CA VAL A 135 2.92 -1.01 3.75
C VAL A 135 1.52 -1.60 3.72
N ALA A 136 1.43 -2.92 3.68
CA ALA A 136 0.16 -3.63 3.63
C ALA A 136 0.11 -4.79 4.63
N GLU A 137 -1.05 -5.01 5.23
CA GLU A 137 -1.30 -6.15 6.09
C GLU A 137 -1.72 -7.38 5.28
N GLU A 138 -1.26 -8.56 5.72
CA GLU A 138 -1.76 -9.84 5.25
C GLU A 138 -2.99 -10.27 6.06
N ALA A 139 -4.17 -9.79 5.67
CA ALA A 139 -5.43 -10.12 6.32
C ALA A 139 -6.03 -11.46 5.83
N GLY A 140 -5.54 -11.99 4.71
CA GLY A 140 -6.07 -13.20 4.06
C GLY A 140 -5.67 -14.52 4.70
N TRP A 141 -4.63 -14.55 5.53
CA TRP A 141 -4.06 -15.78 6.11
C TRP A 141 -4.82 -16.30 7.33
N GLY A 142 -5.73 -15.51 7.87
CA GLY A 142 -6.54 -15.89 9.03
C GLY A 142 -7.86 -16.57 8.68
N VAL A 143 -8.69 -16.76 9.70
CA VAL A 143 -10.05 -17.28 9.54
C VAL A 143 -10.92 -16.29 8.77
N VAL A 144 -11.82 -16.80 7.92
CA VAL A 144 -12.78 -15.96 7.20
C VAL A 144 -13.70 -15.24 8.21
N PRO A 145 -13.80 -13.91 8.18
CA PRO A 145 -14.64 -13.17 9.10
C PRO A 145 -16.12 -13.56 9.02
N ALA A 146 -16.77 -13.66 10.18
CA ALA A 146 -18.20 -14.02 10.27
C ALA A 146 -19.09 -12.92 9.66
N TYR A 147 -18.70 -11.64 9.78
CA TYR A 147 -19.55 -10.52 9.32
C TYR A 147 -19.18 -10.06 7.91
N PRO A 148 -20.17 -9.55 7.13
CA PRO A 148 -19.96 -9.10 5.75
C PRO A 148 -18.87 -8.02 5.62
N MET A 149 -18.83 -7.04 6.52
CA MET A 149 -17.84 -5.96 6.49
C MET A 149 -16.40 -6.47 6.61
N GLY A 150 -16.16 -7.46 7.47
CA GLY A 150 -14.83 -8.07 7.60
C GLY A 150 -14.41 -8.82 6.34
N ARG A 151 -15.36 -9.48 5.66
CA ARG A 151 -15.09 -10.13 4.35
C ARG A 151 -14.79 -9.10 3.27
N ALA A 152 -15.61 -8.02 3.19
CA ALA A 152 -15.38 -6.94 2.25
C ALA A 152 -14.01 -6.27 2.46
N PHE A 153 -13.61 -6.01 3.70
CA PHE A 153 -12.27 -5.52 4.03
C PHE A 153 -11.17 -6.42 3.50
N ARG A 154 -11.26 -7.72 3.82
CA ARG A 154 -10.28 -8.72 3.41
C ARG A 154 -10.16 -8.80 1.89
N ASP A 155 -11.28 -8.80 1.18
CA ASP A 155 -11.33 -8.92 -0.27
C ASP A 155 -10.82 -7.63 -0.94
N ARG A 156 -11.26 -6.45 -0.48
CA ARG A 156 -10.78 -5.16 -0.98
C ARG A 156 -9.28 -4.99 -0.78
N LEU A 157 -8.78 -5.28 0.43
CA LEU A 157 -7.35 -5.19 0.72
C LEU A 157 -6.54 -6.18 -0.13
N GLY A 158 -6.98 -7.43 -0.22
CA GLY A 158 -6.33 -8.45 -1.03
C GLY A 158 -6.21 -8.06 -2.50
N ASN A 159 -7.29 -7.48 -3.07
CA ASN A 159 -7.29 -7.00 -4.45
C ASN A 159 -6.32 -5.84 -4.66
N VAL A 160 -6.29 -4.86 -3.74
CA VAL A 160 -5.35 -3.72 -3.80
C VAL A 160 -3.90 -4.21 -3.71
N VAL A 161 -3.60 -5.09 -2.74
CA VAL A 161 -2.25 -5.65 -2.53
C VAL A 161 -1.80 -6.46 -3.74
N ARG A 162 -2.68 -7.29 -4.30
CA ARG A 162 -2.39 -8.08 -5.50
C ARG A 162 -2.08 -7.19 -6.70
N TYR A 163 -2.86 -6.13 -6.91
CA TYR A 163 -2.62 -5.19 -8.01
C TYR A 163 -1.30 -4.44 -7.84
N LEU A 164 -1.05 -3.90 -6.64
CA LEU A 164 0.21 -3.23 -6.34
C LEU A 164 1.40 -4.17 -6.44
N GLY A 165 1.26 -5.43 -6.04
CA GLY A 165 2.29 -6.45 -6.17
C GLY A 165 2.67 -6.75 -7.62
N HIS A 166 1.74 -6.56 -8.56
CA HIS A 166 2.03 -6.64 -10.00
C HIS A 166 2.85 -5.45 -10.50
N LEU A 167 2.63 -4.25 -9.94
CA LEU A 167 3.30 -3.01 -10.35
C LEU A 167 4.63 -2.79 -9.63
N ALA A 168 4.73 -3.23 -8.38
CA ALA A 168 5.88 -2.98 -7.51
C ALA A 168 7.06 -3.90 -7.84
N ASN A 169 8.24 -3.33 -7.77
CA ASN A 169 9.50 -4.06 -7.77
C ASN A 169 10.55 -3.24 -6.99
N PRO A 170 10.97 -3.70 -5.82
CA PRO A 170 10.69 -5.02 -5.23
C PRO A 170 9.37 -5.14 -4.45
N VAL A 171 8.92 -6.40 -4.26
CA VAL A 171 7.88 -6.79 -3.30
C VAL A 171 8.54 -7.56 -2.17
N TYR A 172 8.31 -7.11 -0.92
CA TYR A 172 8.85 -7.76 0.28
C TYR A 172 7.74 -8.38 1.13
N LEU A 173 8.02 -9.58 1.63
CA LEU A 173 7.26 -10.21 2.71
C LEU A 173 8.09 -10.17 3.99
N VAL A 174 7.55 -9.58 5.06
CA VAL A 174 8.18 -9.51 6.37
C VAL A 174 7.43 -10.42 7.33
N THR A 175 8.07 -11.50 7.78
CA THR A 175 7.47 -12.48 8.67
C THR A 175 8.53 -13.23 9.46
N GLY A 176 8.22 -13.69 10.67
CA GLY A 176 9.14 -14.49 11.49
C GLY A 176 10.49 -13.83 11.78
N GLY A 177 10.55 -12.48 11.81
CA GLY A 177 11.79 -11.73 11.97
C GLY A 177 12.69 -11.69 10.74
N HIS A 178 12.18 -12.09 9.57
CA HIS A 178 12.92 -12.11 8.31
C HIS A 178 12.23 -11.26 7.23
N VAL A 179 13.04 -10.76 6.31
CA VAL A 179 12.59 -10.04 5.12
C VAL A 179 12.88 -10.91 3.90
N LEU A 180 11.84 -11.27 3.17
CA LEU A 180 11.94 -12.04 1.93
C LEU A 180 11.66 -11.11 0.75
N ASN A 181 12.57 -11.04 -0.22
CA ASN A 181 12.31 -10.35 -1.48
C ASN A 181 11.59 -11.30 -2.44
N LEU A 182 10.27 -11.17 -2.53
CA LEU A 182 9.43 -12.02 -3.37
C LEU A 182 9.73 -11.84 -4.86
N SER A 183 10.16 -10.64 -5.28
CA SER A 183 10.52 -10.37 -6.68
C SER A 183 11.76 -11.13 -7.15
N THR A 184 12.61 -11.59 -6.22
CA THR A 184 13.78 -12.44 -6.53
C THR A 184 13.53 -13.92 -6.30
N LEU A 185 12.56 -14.26 -5.44
CA LEU A 185 12.23 -15.65 -5.07
C LEU A 185 11.16 -16.27 -5.94
N GLY A 186 10.35 -15.45 -6.62
CA GLY A 186 9.21 -15.89 -7.42
C GLY A 186 9.04 -15.07 -8.69
N GLN A 187 7.90 -15.27 -9.33
CA GLN A 187 7.51 -14.53 -10.53
C GLN A 187 6.21 -13.76 -10.24
N PRO A 188 6.05 -12.53 -10.77
CA PRO A 188 4.78 -11.82 -10.70
C PRO A 188 3.67 -12.66 -11.37
N LEU A 189 2.50 -12.71 -10.73
CA LEU A 189 1.32 -13.30 -11.38
C LEU A 189 0.93 -12.45 -12.58
N PRO A 190 0.61 -13.06 -13.74
CA PRO A 190 0.05 -12.33 -14.86
C PRO A 190 -1.23 -11.62 -14.42
N TYR A 191 -1.33 -10.33 -14.69
CA TYR A 191 -2.54 -9.56 -14.42
C TYR A 191 -3.40 -9.56 -15.69
N ASN A 192 -4.49 -10.34 -15.69
CA ASN A 192 -5.41 -10.47 -16.82
C ASN A 192 -6.64 -9.56 -16.69
N GLY A 193 -6.66 -8.64 -15.72
CA GLY A 193 -7.77 -7.72 -15.48
C GLY A 193 -7.58 -6.40 -16.21
N THR A 194 -8.67 -5.82 -16.73
CA THR A 194 -8.74 -4.40 -17.03
C THR A 194 -8.62 -3.60 -15.73
N VAL A 195 -7.96 -2.45 -15.79
CA VAL A 195 -7.88 -1.53 -14.66
C VAL A 195 -9.32 -1.16 -14.28
N GLY A 196 -9.79 -1.63 -13.11
CA GLY A 196 -11.16 -1.37 -12.63
C GLY A 196 -12.08 -2.59 -12.54
N GLU A 197 -11.73 -3.74 -13.08
CA GLU A 197 -12.52 -4.96 -12.89
C GLU A 197 -12.00 -5.76 -11.69
N SER A 198 -12.87 -5.98 -10.71
CA SER A 198 -12.61 -6.97 -9.65
C SER A 198 -12.38 -8.34 -10.30
N PRO A 199 -11.35 -9.12 -9.91
CA PRO A 199 -11.19 -10.48 -10.41
C PRO A 199 -12.49 -11.23 -10.11
N GLN A 200 -13.13 -11.76 -11.14
CA GLN A 200 -14.24 -12.69 -10.94
C GLN A 200 -13.69 -13.91 -10.21
N THR A 201 -14.30 -14.22 -9.08
CA THR A 201 -14.02 -15.40 -8.23
C THR A 201 -14.31 -16.68 -8.96
#